data_105504823a625e6f5d5f5b7e086248f6
#
_entry.id   105504823a625e6f5d5f5b7e086248f6
#
_cell.length_a   1.000
_cell.length_b   1.000
_cell.length_c   1.000
_cell.angle_alpha   90.00
_cell.angle_beta   90.00
_cell.angle_gamma   90.00
#
_symmetry.space_group_name_H-M   'P 1'
#
loop_
_entity.id
_entity.type
_entity.pdbx_description
1 polymer ?
#
loop_
_entity_poly.entity_id
_entity_poly.type
_entity_poly.pdbx_seq_one_letter_code
_entity_poly.pdbx_strand_id
1 'polypeptide(L)'
;MRTYTATTTSTAGPAAVLAVLTDPDAVARWAPVDFYVDDLTHPRLSEGSRARVSGRLAGQRVGFDVQVHQADEGGLALSADGPVALDVAYELRADAVGGSEVSASVAVLPRRGLRARLLAEATAAVLASGALQHALGRIVAEASAA
;
A
#
# COMPACT_ATOMS: atom_id res chain seq x y z
N MET A 1 10.35 -14.20 -6.44
CA MET A 1 9.56 -12.96 -6.32
C MET A 1 8.16 -13.22 -6.85
N ARG A 2 7.15 -12.85 -6.08
CA ARG A 2 5.75 -12.94 -6.50
C ARG A 2 5.17 -11.54 -6.57
N THR A 3 4.44 -11.24 -7.63
CA THR A 3 3.81 -9.94 -7.83
C THR A 3 2.30 -10.11 -7.94
N TYR A 4 1.57 -9.27 -7.21
CA TYR A 4 0.11 -9.25 -7.19
C TYR A 4 -0.36 -7.89 -7.69
N THR A 5 -1.40 -7.88 -8.51
CA THR A 5 -1.93 -6.67 -9.11
C THR A 5 -3.44 -6.61 -8.95
N ALA A 6 -3.96 -5.41 -8.88
CA ALA A 6 -5.40 -5.14 -8.90
C ALA A 6 -5.63 -3.78 -9.55
N THR A 7 -6.80 -3.60 -10.13
CA THR A 7 -7.17 -2.35 -10.80
C THR A 7 -8.63 -2.02 -10.50
N THR A 8 -8.91 -0.74 -10.31
CA THR A 8 -10.27 -0.24 -10.15
C THR A 8 -10.39 1.17 -10.74
N THR A 9 -11.61 1.65 -10.83
CA THR A 9 -11.90 3.01 -11.27
C THR A 9 -12.49 3.82 -10.12
N SER A 10 -12.27 5.14 -10.15
CA SER A 10 -12.77 6.08 -9.15
C SER A 10 -13.46 7.24 -9.85
N THR A 11 -14.53 7.76 -9.25
CA THR A 11 -15.11 9.03 -9.66
C THR A 11 -14.29 10.22 -9.20
N ALA A 12 -13.42 10.02 -8.20
CA ALA A 12 -12.48 11.04 -7.74
C ALA A 12 -11.26 11.11 -8.67
N GLY A 13 -10.72 12.30 -8.84
CA GLY A 13 -9.51 12.52 -9.64
C GLY A 13 -8.25 12.01 -8.93
N PRO A 14 -7.11 11.96 -9.65
CA PRO A 14 -5.85 11.46 -9.08
C PRO A 14 -5.40 12.18 -7.81
N ALA A 15 -5.59 13.50 -7.72
CA ALA A 15 -5.20 14.25 -6.53
C ALA A 15 -5.97 13.80 -5.28
N ALA A 16 -7.28 13.54 -5.40
CA ALA A 16 -8.09 13.07 -4.28
C ALA A 16 -7.71 11.65 -3.85
N VAL A 17 -7.43 10.78 -4.79
CA VAL A 17 -6.95 9.41 -4.49
C VAL A 17 -5.58 9.47 -3.83
N LEU A 18 -4.67 10.28 -4.33
CA LEU A 18 -3.34 10.47 -3.74
C LEU A 18 -3.44 10.98 -2.29
N ALA A 19 -4.39 11.89 -2.02
CA ALA A 19 -4.59 12.41 -0.67
C ALA A 19 -4.94 11.29 0.32
N VAL A 20 -5.72 10.31 -0.07
CA VAL A 20 -6.04 9.14 0.77
C VAL A 20 -4.81 8.25 0.93
N LEU A 21 -4.09 7.97 -0.16
CA LEU A 21 -2.91 7.09 -0.15
C LEU A 21 -1.77 7.64 0.73
N THR A 22 -1.65 8.95 0.81
CA THR A 22 -0.53 9.60 1.53
C THR A 22 -0.90 10.06 2.93
N ASP A 23 -2.15 9.90 3.36
CA ASP A 23 -2.60 10.22 4.70
C ASP A 23 -2.24 9.07 5.65
N PRO A 24 -1.32 9.26 6.61
CA PRO A 24 -0.92 8.19 7.51
C PRO A 24 -2.07 7.69 8.40
N ASP A 25 -3.03 8.53 8.73
CA ASP A 25 -4.20 8.10 9.51
C ASP A 25 -5.16 7.21 8.69
N ALA A 26 -5.17 7.38 7.39
CA ALA A 26 -6.01 6.58 6.51
C ALA A 26 -5.45 5.17 6.27
N VAL A 27 -4.14 4.97 6.39
CA VAL A 27 -3.48 3.69 6.10
C VAL A 27 -4.10 2.54 6.89
N ALA A 28 -4.39 2.74 8.17
CA ALA A 28 -5.01 1.70 9.01
C ALA A 28 -6.38 1.28 8.49
N ARG A 29 -7.09 2.17 7.78
CA ARG A 29 -8.43 1.90 7.26
C ARG A 29 -8.43 1.16 5.93
N TRP A 30 -7.46 1.46 5.05
CA TRP A 30 -7.47 0.88 3.71
C TRP A 30 -6.43 -0.21 3.47
N ALA A 31 -5.41 -0.32 4.30
CA ALA A 31 -4.35 -1.32 4.11
C ALA A 31 -4.93 -2.74 4.03
N PRO A 32 -4.37 -3.59 3.16
CA PRO A 32 -4.88 -4.96 2.98
C PRO A 32 -4.67 -5.87 4.20
N VAL A 33 -3.85 -5.43 5.16
CA VAL A 33 -3.63 -6.09 6.45
C VAL A 33 -3.63 -5.02 7.55
N ASP A 34 -3.65 -5.45 8.81
CA ASP A 34 -3.65 -4.53 9.96
C ASP A 34 -2.28 -3.87 10.10
N PHE A 35 -2.13 -2.70 9.50
CA PHE A 35 -0.91 -1.89 9.59
C PHE A 35 -1.21 -0.51 10.14
N TYR A 36 -0.25 0.01 10.92
CA TYR A 36 -0.29 1.35 11.50
C TYR A 36 1.02 2.05 11.22
N VAL A 37 0.96 3.33 10.87
CA VAL A 37 2.14 4.16 10.74
C VAL A 37 2.53 4.65 12.14
N ASP A 38 3.65 4.17 12.67
CA ASP A 38 4.11 4.49 14.03
C ASP A 38 4.92 5.79 14.06
N ASP A 39 5.72 6.01 13.03
CA ASP A 39 6.63 7.14 12.94
C ASP A 39 6.77 7.55 11.48
N LEU A 40 6.80 8.84 11.23
CA LEU A 40 6.88 9.39 9.89
C LEU A 40 7.69 10.69 9.95
N THR A 41 8.64 10.84 9.02
CA THR A 41 9.52 12.02 8.97
C THR A 41 8.79 13.29 8.51
N HIS A 42 7.62 13.15 7.89
CA HIS A 42 6.83 14.28 7.36
C HIS A 42 5.36 14.09 7.75
N PRO A 43 4.52 15.15 7.73
CA PRO A 43 3.09 15.03 8.07
C PRO A 43 2.30 14.07 7.17
N ARG A 44 2.75 13.90 5.94
CA ARG A 44 2.16 12.98 4.96
C ARG A 44 3.26 12.15 4.29
N LEU A 45 2.87 11.01 3.71
CA LEU A 45 3.79 10.24 2.87
C LEU A 45 4.14 11.11 1.66
N SER A 46 5.41 11.38 1.48
CA SER A 46 5.93 12.21 0.40
C SER A 46 7.20 11.60 -0.15
N GLU A 47 7.58 12.00 -1.36
CA GLU A 47 8.81 11.52 -1.99
C GLU A 47 10.00 11.75 -1.07
N GLY A 48 10.77 10.70 -0.83
CA GLY A 48 11.93 10.72 0.05
C GLY A 48 11.60 10.58 1.53
N SER A 49 10.32 10.55 1.93
CA SER A 49 9.97 10.36 3.34
C SER A 49 10.23 8.92 3.78
N ARG A 50 10.47 8.77 5.07
CA ARG A 50 10.64 7.46 5.71
C ARG A 50 9.60 7.30 6.81
N ALA A 51 9.14 6.08 6.97
CA ALA A 51 8.16 5.73 8.00
C ALA A 51 8.52 4.42 8.67
N ARG A 52 8.09 4.26 9.90
CA ARG A 52 8.06 2.98 10.59
C ARG A 52 6.61 2.54 10.64
N VAL A 53 6.37 1.32 10.17
CA VAL A 53 5.03 0.75 10.12
C VAL A 53 5.05 -0.56 10.90
N SER A 54 4.06 -0.77 11.75
CA SER A 54 3.88 -2.02 12.47
C SER A 54 2.52 -2.61 12.19
N GLY A 55 2.40 -3.93 12.36
CA GLY A 55 1.16 -4.63 12.12
C GLY A 55 1.25 -6.09 12.49
N ARG A 56 0.30 -6.87 11.98
CA ARG A 56 0.25 -8.32 12.22
C ARG A 56 0.15 -9.07 10.90
N LEU A 57 0.97 -10.12 10.79
CA LEU A 57 0.91 -11.09 9.70
C LEU A 57 0.90 -12.48 10.33
N ALA A 58 -0.09 -13.30 9.97
CA ALA A 58 -0.23 -14.66 10.51
C ALA A 58 -0.24 -14.68 12.05
N GLY A 59 -0.86 -13.69 12.68
CA GLY A 59 -0.92 -13.56 14.12
C GLY A 59 0.35 -13.07 14.79
N GLN A 60 1.42 -12.80 14.03
CA GLN A 60 2.68 -12.31 14.55
C GLN A 60 2.83 -10.82 14.38
N ARG A 61 3.40 -10.16 15.37
CA ARG A 61 3.79 -8.74 15.25
C ARG A 61 4.96 -8.61 14.30
N VAL A 62 4.82 -7.67 13.37
CA VAL A 62 5.87 -7.37 12.39
C VAL A 62 6.06 -5.86 12.30
N GLY A 63 7.27 -5.44 11.96
CA GLY A 63 7.59 -4.04 11.72
C GLY A 63 8.31 -3.90 10.39
N PHE A 64 8.06 -2.79 9.72
CA PHE A 64 8.69 -2.48 8.44
C PHE A 64 9.27 -1.09 8.48
N ASP A 65 10.44 -0.93 7.89
CA ASP A 65 10.99 0.37 7.55
C ASP A 65 10.56 0.69 6.12
N VAL A 66 9.81 1.77 5.98
CA VAL A 66 9.24 2.17 4.69
C VAL A 66 10.00 3.36 4.14
N GLN A 67 10.31 3.31 2.86
CA GLN A 67 10.86 4.43 2.12
C GLN A 67 9.96 4.75 0.94
N VAL A 68 9.53 6.00 0.84
CA VAL A 68 8.67 6.45 -0.25
C VAL A 68 9.55 6.95 -1.39
N HIS A 69 9.39 6.35 -2.57
CA HIS A 69 10.16 6.69 -3.76
C HIS A 69 9.44 7.68 -4.67
N GLN A 70 8.12 7.65 -4.67
CA GLN A 70 7.28 8.52 -5.47
C GLN A 70 5.97 8.81 -4.72
N ALA A 71 5.54 10.06 -4.72
CA ALA A 71 4.23 10.46 -4.21
C ALA A 71 3.78 11.71 -4.94
N ASP A 72 3.09 11.53 -6.06
CA ASP A 72 2.57 12.60 -6.92
C ASP A 72 1.26 12.14 -7.57
N GLU A 73 0.70 12.93 -8.45
CA GLU A 73 -0.55 12.59 -9.13
C GLU A 73 -0.41 11.40 -10.09
N GLY A 74 0.81 10.98 -10.41
CA GLY A 74 1.08 9.75 -11.15
C GLY A 74 1.03 8.50 -10.27
N GLY A 75 1.16 8.64 -8.95
CA GLY A 75 1.02 7.54 -8.03
C GLY A 75 1.86 7.61 -6.78
N LEU A 76 1.80 6.53 -6.04
CA LEU A 76 2.60 6.29 -4.84
C LEU A 76 3.41 5.02 -5.04
N ALA A 77 4.73 5.12 -4.87
CA ALA A 77 5.62 3.98 -4.91
C ALA A 77 6.49 3.97 -3.66
N LEU A 78 6.57 2.82 -3.02
CA LEU A 78 7.37 2.66 -1.81
C LEU A 78 7.96 1.26 -1.70
N SER A 79 9.00 1.13 -0.89
CA SER A 79 9.53 -0.15 -0.46
C SER A 79 9.37 -0.28 1.05
N ALA A 80 9.06 -1.49 1.49
CA ALA A 80 8.94 -1.84 2.91
C ALA A 80 9.92 -2.95 3.22
N ASP A 81 10.76 -2.74 4.21
CA ASP A 81 11.83 -3.65 4.59
C ASP A 81 11.58 -4.16 6.01
N GLY A 82 11.42 -5.45 6.13
CA GLY A 82 11.11 -6.12 7.40
C GLY A 82 11.41 -7.61 7.31
N PRO A 83 10.65 -8.46 8.02
CA PRO A 83 10.79 -9.92 7.91
C PRO A 83 10.59 -10.44 6.49
N VAL A 84 9.79 -9.72 5.70
CA VAL A 84 9.71 -9.84 4.26
C VAL A 84 9.99 -8.48 3.66
N ALA A 85 10.40 -8.43 2.40
CA ALA A 85 10.57 -7.18 1.68
C ALA A 85 9.44 -7.03 0.68
N LEU A 86 8.87 -5.83 0.60
CA LEU A 86 7.76 -5.52 -0.29
C LEU A 86 8.11 -4.31 -1.15
N ASP A 87 7.79 -4.39 -2.43
CA ASP A 87 7.75 -3.23 -3.31
C ASP A 87 6.29 -2.97 -3.67
N VAL A 88 5.81 -1.78 -3.36
CA VAL A 88 4.40 -1.40 -3.51
C VAL A 88 4.30 -0.21 -4.46
N ALA A 89 3.40 -0.29 -5.41
CA ALA A 89 3.13 0.80 -6.33
C ALA A 89 1.62 0.95 -6.55
N TYR A 90 1.14 2.18 -6.44
CA TYR A 90 -0.20 2.57 -6.84
C TYR A 90 -0.05 3.57 -7.97
N GLU A 91 -0.50 3.20 -9.16
CA GLU A 91 -0.49 4.07 -10.33
C GLU A 91 -1.85 4.74 -10.49
N LEU A 92 -1.82 6.05 -10.67
CA LEU A 92 -3.01 6.87 -10.83
C LEU A 92 -3.02 7.45 -12.24
N ARG A 93 -4.14 7.28 -12.95
CA ARG A 93 -4.30 7.79 -14.30
C ARG A 93 -5.63 8.51 -14.40
N ALA A 94 -5.60 9.79 -14.78
CA ALA A 94 -6.83 10.56 -14.98
C ALA A 94 -7.63 9.97 -16.16
N ASP A 95 -8.93 9.89 -15.99
CA ASP A 95 -9.83 9.50 -17.09
C ASP A 95 -10.43 10.73 -17.77
N ALA A 96 -11.27 10.49 -18.80
CA ALA A 96 -11.83 11.57 -19.62
C ALA A 96 -12.93 12.39 -18.92
N VAL A 97 -13.46 11.91 -17.78
CA VAL A 97 -14.62 12.52 -17.10
C VAL A 97 -14.28 13.06 -15.70
N GLY A 98 -12.99 13.24 -15.42
CA GLY A 98 -12.54 13.82 -14.14
C GLY A 98 -12.33 12.82 -13.03
N GLY A 99 -12.54 11.55 -13.28
CA GLY A 99 -12.20 10.46 -12.35
C GLY A 99 -10.80 9.93 -12.58
N SER A 100 -10.54 8.74 -12.10
CA SER A 100 -9.24 8.09 -12.26
C SER A 100 -9.34 6.57 -12.38
N GLU A 101 -8.34 6.00 -13.02
CA GLU A 101 -8.04 4.57 -12.95
C GLU A 101 -6.92 4.36 -11.95
N VAL A 102 -7.12 3.44 -11.02
CA VAL A 102 -6.17 3.13 -9.95
C VAL A 102 -5.70 1.70 -10.12
N SER A 103 -4.40 1.53 -10.32
CA SER A 103 -3.76 0.21 -10.43
C SER A 103 -2.79 0.05 -9.27
N ALA A 104 -2.87 -1.10 -8.60
CA ALA A 104 -1.97 -1.42 -7.49
C ALA A 104 -1.14 -2.64 -7.84
N SER A 105 0.12 -2.64 -7.45
CA SER A 105 0.98 -3.82 -7.52
C SER A 105 1.78 -3.96 -6.25
N VAL A 106 1.92 -5.20 -5.79
CA VAL A 106 2.75 -5.55 -4.63
C VAL A 106 3.64 -6.70 -5.03
N ALA A 107 4.95 -6.48 -4.96
CA ALA A 107 5.93 -7.54 -5.16
C ALA A 107 6.42 -8.00 -3.79
N VAL A 108 6.33 -9.30 -3.53
CA VAL A 108 6.82 -9.93 -2.31
C VAL A 108 8.19 -10.54 -2.62
N LEU A 109 9.22 -10.01 -1.97
CA LEU A 109 10.60 -10.45 -2.18
C LEU A 109 11.00 -11.40 -1.05
N PRO A 110 11.51 -12.60 -1.39
CA PRO A 110 11.89 -13.56 -0.37
C PRO A 110 13.10 -13.09 0.43
N ARG A 111 13.12 -13.46 1.72
CA ARG A 111 14.28 -13.32 2.58
C ARG A 111 14.70 -14.67 3.12
N ARG A 112 15.92 -14.77 3.63
CA ARG A 112 16.44 -16.00 4.19
C ARG A 112 15.86 -16.28 5.57
N GLY A 113 15.66 -17.56 5.87
CA GLY A 113 15.20 -18.05 7.16
C GLY A 113 13.79 -18.61 7.12
N LEU A 114 13.48 -19.49 8.04
CA LEU A 114 12.17 -20.16 8.12
C LEU A 114 11.06 -19.18 8.44
N ARG A 115 11.28 -18.28 9.41
CA ARG A 115 10.29 -17.29 9.80
C ARG A 115 9.96 -16.36 8.64
N ALA A 116 10.98 -15.89 7.91
CA ALA A 116 10.78 -15.03 6.75
C ALA A 116 10.00 -15.76 5.64
N ARG A 117 10.29 -17.03 5.42
CA ARG A 117 9.58 -17.86 4.43
C ARG A 117 8.12 -18.03 4.81
N LEU A 118 7.82 -18.30 6.08
CA LEU A 118 6.45 -18.46 6.56
C LEU A 118 5.66 -17.15 6.44
N LEU A 119 6.28 -16.03 6.78
CA LEU A 119 5.64 -14.72 6.66
C LEU A 119 5.43 -14.31 5.19
N ALA A 120 6.38 -14.65 4.31
CA ALA A 120 6.21 -14.41 2.88
C ALA A 120 5.04 -15.23 2.31
N GLU A 121 4.90 -16.49 2.71
CA GLU A 121 3.76 -17.33 2.29
C GLU A 121 2.43 -16.80 2.85
N ALA A 122 2.40 -16.33 4.09
CA ALA A 122 1.22 -15.73 4.68
C ALA A 122 0.82 -14.44 3.95
N THR A 123 1.79 -13.59 3.61
CA THR A 123 1.58 -12.37 2.84
C THR A 123 1.03 -12.70 1.45
N ALA A 124 1.63 -13.67 0.79
CA ALA A 124 1.19 -14.12 -0.52
C ALA A 124 -0.25 -14.66 -0.48
N ALA A 125 -0.61 -15.41 0.56
CA ALA A 125 -1.96 -15.95 0.72
C ALA A 125 -3.00 -14.83 0.89
N VAL A 126 -2.69 -13.80 1.69
CA VAL A 126 -3.57 -12.65 1.87
C VAL A 126 -3.76 -11.90 0.54
N LEU A 127 -2.68 -11.64 -0.19
CA LEU A 127 -2.77 -10.96 -1.47
C LEU A 127 -3.50 -11.78 -2.53
N ALA A 128 -3.30 -13.09 -2.54
CA ALA A 128 -3.98 -14.00 -3.47
C ALA A 128 -5.48 -14.13 -3.16
N SER A 129 -5.91 -13.83 -1.94
CA SER A 129 -7.33 -13.91 -1.53
C SER A 129 -8.17 -12.71 -1.95
N GLY A 130 -7.61 -11.73 -2.65
CA GLY A 130 -8.32 -10.53 -3.09
C GLY A 130 -8.20 -9.36 -2.13
N ALA A 131 -7.31 -9.41 -1.14
CA ALA A 131 -7.12 -8.32 -0.17
C ALA A 131 -6.72 -7.01 -0.84
N LEU A 132 -5.91 -7.08 -1.90
CA LEU A 132 -5.49 -5.89 -2.63
C LEU A 132 -6.66 -5.21 -3.35
N GLN A 133 -7.55 -5.99 -3.95
CA GLN A 133 -8.77 -5.48 -4.59
C GLN A 133 -9.70 -4.83 -3.55
N HIS A 134 -9.83 -5.44 -2.37
CA HIS A 134 -10.61 -4.87 -1.27
C HIS A 134 -10.01 -3.55 -0.78
N ALA A 135 -8.69 -3.48 -0.68
CA ALA A 135 -7.99 -2.25 -0.29
C ALA A 135 -8.26 -1.13 -1.30
N LEU A 136 -8.19 -1.42 -2.60
CA LEU A 136 -8.53 -0.45 -3.64
C LEU A 136 -9.96 0.06 -3.50
N GLY A 137 -10.90 -0.82 -3.21
CA GLY A 137 -12.30 -0.45 -2.98
C GLY A 137 -12.44 0.55 -1.83
N ARG A 138 -11.72 0.34 -0.73
CA ARG A 138 -11.73 1.26 0.42
C ARG A 138 -11.09 2.59 0.09
N ILE A 139 -9.97 2.59 -0.62
CA ILE A 139 -9.28 3.81 -1.07
C ILE A 139 -10.22 4.66 -1.92
N VAL A 140 -10.85 4.04 -2.91
CA VAL A 140 -11.76 4.73 -3.83
C VAL A 140 -12.99 5.27 -3.10
N ALA A 141 -13.58 4.48 -2.20
CA ALA A 141 -14.73 4.92 -1.42
C ALA A 141 -14.38 6.12 -0.54
N GLU A 142 -13.22 6.11 0.09
CA GLU A 142 -12.75 7.21 0.94
C GLU A 142 -12.44 8.47 0.11
N ALA A 143 -11.81 8.31 -1.05
CA ALA A 143 -11.51 9.43 -1.95
C ALA A 143 -12.80 10.09 -2.49
N SER A 144 -13.82 9.30 -2.75
CA SER A 144 -15.11 9.80 -3.27
C SER A 144 -15.98 10.47 -2.19
N ALA A 145 -15.76 10.14 -0.92
CA ALA A 145 -16.49 10.70 0.21
C ALA A 145 -15.91 12.06 0.67
N ALA A 146 -14.71 12.38 0.24
CA ALA A 146 -14.01 13.60 0.65
C ALA A 146 -14.54 14.86 -0.04
#